data_841e34282edde05f4b46ebf2f1a7afec
#
_entry.id   841e34282edde05f4b46ebf2f1a7afec
#
_cell.length_a   1.000
_cell.length_b   1.000
_cell.length_c   1.000
_cell.angle_alpha   90.00
_cell.angle_beta   90.00
_cell.angle_gamma   90.00
#
_symmetry.space_group_name_H-M   'P 1'
#
loop_
_entity.id
_entity.type
_entity.pdbx_description
1 polymer ?
#
loop_
_entity_poly.entity_id
_entity_poly.type
_entity_poly.pdbx_seq_one_letter_code
_entity_poly.pdbx_strand_id
1 'polypeptide(L)'
;MPWGFALASCLSTHRRNAMNRMFNPPHPGFTLRDDVLPALGLGVTQAAEQLGVSRVALSRMLNGRAAISPEMALRIEAWLGVERGGDARVWLAEQSAYAVWQAQLRFKAKPMRVHPAPAMAV
;
A
#
# COMPACT_ATOMS: atom_id res chain seq x y z
N MET A 1 -20.65 8.72 -7.51
CA MET A 1 -20.76 8.92 -6.07
C MET A 1 -19.66 9.86 -5.60
N PRO A 2 -20.03 10.91 -4.88
CA PRO A 2 -19.06 11.96 -4.54
C PRO A 2 -17.83 11.44 -3.78
N TRP A 3 -18.05 10.58 -2.79
CA TRP A 3 -16.93 10.07 -1.99
C TRP A 3 -16.02 9.14 -2.79
N GLY A 4 -16.57 8.39 -3.75
CA GLY A 4 -15.77 7.55 -4.61
C GLY A 4 -14.90 8.37 -5.53
N PHE A 5 -15.42 9.44 -6.07
CA PHE A 5 -14.66 10.36 -6.90
C PHE A 5 -13.55 11.05 -6.09
N ALA A 6 -13.89 11.53 -4.90
CA ALA A 6 -12.92 12.17 -4.03
C ALA A 6 -11.80 11.21 -3.63
N LEU A 7 -12.14 9.96 -3.32
CA LEU A 7 -11.16 8.95 -2.98
C LEU A 7 -10.19 8.69 -4.13
N ALA A 8 -10.71 8.52 -5.33
CA ALA A 8 -9.87 8.30 -6.51
C ALA A 8 -8.94 9.48 -6.75
N SER A 9 -9.43 10.70 -6.56
CA SER A 9 -8.62 11.90 -6.70
C SER A 9 -7.50 11.93 -5.66
N CYS A 10 -7.80 11.61 -4.40
CA CYS A 10 -6.81 11.55 -3.34
C CYS A 10 -5.73 10.52 -3.63
N LEU A 11 -6.11 9.33 -4.06
CA LEU A 11 -5.15 8.27 -4.37
C LEU A 11 -4.26 8.68 -5.54
N SER A 12 -4.83 9.30 -6.57
CA SER A 12 -4.06 9.76 -7.71
C SER A 12 -3.03 10.81 -7.32
N THR A 13 -3.44 11.79 -6.52
CA THR A 13 -2.54 12.84 -6.03
C THR A 13 -1.43 12.24 -5.17
N HIS A 14 -1.79 11.33 -4.28
CA HIS A 14 -0.84 10.66 -3.40
C HIS A 14 0.22 9.90 -4.19
N ARG A 15 -0.19 9.16 -5.22
CA ARG A 15 0.74 8.42 -6.06
C ARG A 15 1.68 9.33 -6.83
N ARG A 16 1.19 10.44 -7.34
CA ARG A 16 2.06 11.41 -8.03
C ARG A 16 3.11 11.96 -7.10
N ASN A 17 2.74 12.27 -5.87
CA ASN A 17 3.71 12.75 -4.88
C ASN A 17 4.76 11.69 -4.56
N ALA A 18 4.34 10.43 -4.41
CA ALA A 18 5.26 9.33 -4.16
C ALA A 18 6.21 9.14 -5.33
N MET A 19 5.71 9.20 -6.56
CA MET A 19 6.52 9.06 -7.77
C MET A 19 7.53 10.20 -7.91
N ASN A 20 7.12 11.43 -7.64
CA ASN A 20 8.01 12.59 -7.74
C ASN A 20 9.15 12.51 -6.73
N ARG A 21 8.91 11.88 -5.60
CA ARG A 21 9.91 11.71 -4.55
C ARG A 21 10.68 10.42 -4.63
N MET A 22 10.28 9.48 -5.42
CA MET A 22 10.81 8.17 -5.79
C MET A 22 11.57 7.38 -4.72
N PHE A 23 12.36 8.05 -3.90
CA PHE A 23 13.19 7.44 -2.88
C PHE A 23 12.51 7.37 -1.51
N ASN A 24 11.26 7.85 -1.40
CA ASN A 24 10.55 7.91 -0.11
C ASN A 24 9.06 7.62 -0.29
N PRO A 25 8.70 6.44 -0.82
CA PRO A 25 7.29 6.10 -0.99
C PRO A 25 6.65 5.81 0.37
N PRO A 26 5.40 6.27 0.60
CA PRO A 26 4.69 5.97 1.83
C PRO A 26 4.19 4.54 1.86
N HIS A 27 3.99 4.00 3.06
CA HIS A 27 3.34 2.71 3.23
C HIS A 27 1.87 2.83 2.81
N PRO A 28 1.36 1.90 1.96
CA PRO A 28 -0.04 1.99 1.49
C PRO A 28 -1.07 1.90 2.61
N GLY A 29 -0.73 1.30 3.75
CA GLY A 29 -1.60 1.29 4.93
C GLY A 29 -1.94 2.69 5.43
N PHE A 30 -1.02 3.65 5.27
CA PHE A 30 -1.28 5.03 5.67
C PHE A 30 -2.34 5.68 4.78
N THR A 31 -2.41 5.31 3.51
CA THR A 31 -3.47 5.78 2.62
C THR A 31 -4.84 5.27 3.10
N LEU A 32 -4.91 3.99 3.48
CA LEU A 32 -6.13 3.44 4.05
C LEU A 32 -6.53 4.19 5.32
N ARG A 33 -5.57 4.42 6.21
CA ARG A 33 -5.82 5.08 7.49
C ARG A 33 -6.26 6.54 7.33
N ASP A 34 -5.57 7.28 6.48
CA ASP A 34 -5.70 8.73 6.43
C ASP A 34 -6.69 9.21 5.37
N ASP A 35 -6.90 8.43 4.31
CA ASP A 35 -7.75 8.82 3.19
C ASP A 35 -9.01 7.96 3.06
N VAL A 36 -8.85 6.63 3.07
CA VAL A 36 -9.96 5.73 2.77
C VAL A 36 -10.95 5.64 3.92
N LEU A 37 -10.48 5.35 5.13
CA LEU A 37 -11.38 5.21 6.28
C LEU A 37 -12.11 6.50 6.59
N PRO A 38 -11.47 7.69 6.61
CA PRO A 38 -12.20 8.93 6.80
C PRO A 38 -13.24 9.20 5.71
N ALA A 39 -12.92 8.88 4.45
CA ALA A 39 -13.86 9.08 3.34
C ALA A 39 -15.10 8.20 3.49
N LEU A 40 -14.94 6.99 4.06
CA LEU A 40 -16.04 6.08 4.30
C LEU A 40 -16.76 6.32 5.63
N GLY A 41 -16.18 7.13 6.50
CA GLY A 41 -16.72 7.37 7.84
C GLY A 41 -16.64 6.15 8.73
N LEU A 42 -15.65 5.28 8.54
CA LEU A 42 -15.52 4.03 9.27
C LEU A 42 -14.36 4.06 10.26
N GLY A 43 -14.57 3.47 11.43
CA GLY A 43 -13.49 3.19 12.35
C GLY A 43 -12.80 1.87 12.02
N VAL A 44 -11.70 1.59 12.71
CA VAL A 44 -10.88 0.39 12.45
C VAL A 44 -11.70 -0.89 12.69
N THR A 45 -12.47 -0.95 13.75
CA THR A 45 -13.27 -2.15 14.08
C THR A 45 -14.29 -2.45 12.98
N GLN A 46 -15.00 -1.43 12.51
CA GLN A 46 -16.00 -1.61 11.47
C GLN A 46 -15.35 -2.02 10.14
N ALA A 47 -14.24 -1.38 9.80
CA ALA A 47 -13.52 -1.73 8.57
C ALA A 47 -12.99 -3.17 8.62
N ALA A 48 -12.46 -3.60 9.76
CA ALA A 48 -11.98 -4.97 9.92
C ALA A 48 -13.10 -5.98 9.74
N GLU A 49 -14.27 -5.71 10.32
CA GLU A 49 -15.43 -6.58 10.15
C GLU A 49 -15.83 -6.69 8.68
N GLN A 50 -15.88 -5.57 7.97
CA GLN A 50 -16.25 -5.56 6.57
C GLN A 50 -15.23 -6.26 5.68
N LEU A 51 -13.95 -6.11 6.00
CA LEU A 51 -12.87 -6.78 5.26
C LEU A 51 -12.72 -8.26 5.63
N GLY A 52 -13.32 -8.70 6.73
CA GLY A 52 -13.21 -10.07 7.18
C GLY A 52 -11.86 -10.41 7.80
N VAL A 53 -11.22 -9.43 8.43
CA VAL A 53 -9.92 -9.62 9.10
C VAL A 53 -10.04 -9.19 10.56
N SER A 54 -9.05 -9.58 11.38
CA SER A 54 -9.05 -9.16 12.77
C SER A 54 -8.72 -7.68 12.88
N ARG A 55 -9.24 -7.04 13.93
CA ARG A 55 -8.93 -5.63 14.21
C ARG A 55 -7.43 -5.42 14.41
N VAL A 56 -6.77 -6.37 15.07
CA VAL A 56 -5.32 -6.28 15.31
C VAL A 56 -4.55 -6.33 14.00
N ALA A 57 -4.90 -7.25 13.10
CA ALA A 57 -4.25 -7.37 11.81
C ALA A 57 -4.40 -6.09 10.99
N LEU A 58 -5.61 -5.53 10.95
CA LEU A 58 -5.86 -4.30 10.22
C LEU A 58 -5.11 -3.13 10.86
N SER A 59 -5.14 -3.02 12.18
CA SER A 59 -4.45 -1.95 12.89
C SER A 59 -2.95 -1.94 12.59
N ARG A 60 -2.33 -3.10 12.60
CA ARG A 60 -0.89 -3.21 12.29
C ARG A 60 -0.60 -2.74 10.87
N MET A 61 -1.43 -3.11 9.92
CA MET A 61 -1.28 -2.69 8.54
C MET A 61 -1.45 -1.17 8.39
N LEU A 62 -2.45 -0.61 9.05
CA LEU A 62 -2.72 0.83 9.00
C LEU A 62 -1.57 1.65 9.59
N ASN A 63 -0.85 1.09 10.54
CA ASN A 63 0.28 1.75 11.19
C ASN A 63 1.62 1.42 10.53
N GLY A 64 1.60 0.79 9.38
CA GLY A 64 2.81 0.47 8.63
C GLY A 64 3.66 -0.63 9.24
N ARG A 65 3.11 -1.41 10.18
CA ARG A 65 3.83 -2.49 10.87
C ARG A 65 3.64 -3.85 10.23
N ALA A 66 2.74 -3.95 9.26
CA ALA A 66 2.51 -5.16 8.50
C ALA A 66 2.31 -4.80 7.04
N ALA A 67 2.82 -5.63 6.14
CA ALA A 67 2.68 -5.44 4.71
C ALA A 67 1.27 -5.80 4.25
N ILE A 68 0.84 -5.17 3.16
CA ILE A 68 -0.37 -5.61 2.48
C ILE A 68 -0.02 -6.84 1.65
N SER A 69 -0.61 -7.98 2.02
CA SER A 69 -0.43 -9.23 1.29
C SER A 69 -1.32 -9.27 0.05
N PRO A 70 -1.06 -10.17 -0.90
CA PRO A 70 -1.96 -10.34 -2.04
C PRO A 70 -3.40 -10.63 -1.63
N GLU A 71 -3.60 -11.46 -0.60
CA GLU A 71 -4.93 -11.74 -0.09
C GLU A 71 -5.60 -10.48 0.45
N MET A 72 -4.87 -9.68 1.22
CA MET A 72 -5.41 -8.44 1.76
C MET A 72 -5.74 -7.46 0.64
N ALA A 73 -4.92 -7.37 -0.38
CA ALA A 73 -5.17 -6.52 -1.53
C ALA A 73 -6.46 -6.94 -2.26
N LEU A 74 -6.70 -8.24 -2.39
CA LEU A 74 -7.94 -8.74 -2.99
C LEU A 74 -9.15 -8.43 -2.12
N ARG A 75 -9.01 -8.49 -0.81
CA ARG A 75 -10.09 -8.10 0.11
C ARG A 75 -10.42 -6.62 -0.04
N ILE A 76 -9.42 -5.78 -0.15
CA ILE A 76 -9.61 -4.33 -0.37
C ILE A 76 -10.31 -4.09 -1.72
N GLU A 77 -9.90 -4.81 -2.76
CA GLU A 77 -10.53 -4.70 -4.07
C GLU A 77 -12.00 -5.07 -4.03
N ALA A 78 -12.33 -6.19 -3.37
CA ALA A 78 -13.71 -6.63 -3.21
C ALA A 78 -14.52 -5.63 -2.39
N TRP A 79 -13.88 -4.99 -1.41
CA TRP A 79 -14.53 -4.06 -0.50
C TRP A 79 -14.80 -2.70 -1.14
N LEU A 80 -13.81 -2.12 -1.81
CA LEU A 80 -13.92 -0.79 -2.41
C LEU A 80 -14.41 -0.84 -3.86
N GLY A 81 -14.05 -1.88 -4.59
CA GLY A 81 -14.23 -1.94 -6.04
C GLY A 81 -13.10 -1.23 -6.78
N VAL A 82 -12.78 -1.74 -7.97
CA VAL A 82 -11.68 -1.20 -8.79
C VAL A 82 -11.92 0.28 -9.13
N GLU A 83 -13.17 0.64 -9.42
CA GLU A 83 -13.53 2.01 -9.81
C GLU A 83 -13.29 3.03 -8.71
N ARG A 84 -13.28 2.58 -7.45
CA ARG A 84 -13.08 3.46 -6.29
C ARG A 84 -11.65 3.42 -5.77
N GLY A 85 -10.71 2.93 -6.59
CA GLY A 85 -9.32 2.87 -6.18
C GLY A 85 -8.95 1.60 -5.41
N GLY A 86 -9.77 0.56 -5.50
CA GLY A 86 -9.54 -0.69 -4.79
C GLY A 86 -8.73 -1.73 -5.55
N ASP A 87 -8.18 -1.40 -6.70
CA ASP A 87 -7.46 -2.36 -7.53
C ASP A 87 -6.31 -2.99 -6.74
N ALA A 88 -6.36 -4.32 -6.60
CA ALA A 88 -5.37 -5.08 -5.84
C ALA A 88 -3.95 -4.86 -6.36
N ARG A 89 -3.79 -4.75 -7.67
CA ARG A 89 -2.46 -4.55 -8.27
C ARG A 89 -1.85 -3.21 -7.90
N VAL A 90 -2.67 -2.18 -7.77
CA VAL A 90 -2.21 -0.86 -7.35
C VAL A 90 -1.72 -0.89 -5.90
N TRP A 91 -2.51 -1.49 -5.01
CA TRP A 91 -2.12 -1.62 -3.60
C TRP A 91 -0.83 -2.41 -3.44
N LEU A 92 -0.68 -3.50 -4.21
CA LEU A 92 0.54 -4.31 -4.15
C LEU A 92 1.73 -3.58 -4.77
N ALA A 93 1.53 -2.79 -5.81
CA ALA A 93 2.60 -1.99 -6.39
C ALA A 93 3.13 -0.95 -5.40
N GLU A 94 2.24 -0.29 -4.67
CA GLU A 94 2.63 0.67 -3.64
C GLU A 94 3.34 -0.02 -2.48
N GLN A 95 2.87 -1.19 -2.07
CA GLN A 95 3.53 -1.97 -1.03
C GLN A 95 4.92 -2.40 -1.47
N SER A 96 5.06 -2.83 -2.72
CA SER A 96 6.35 -3.24 -3.27
C SER A 96 7.33 -2.07 -3.31
N ALA A 97 6.88 -0.90 -3.74
CA ALA A 97 7.72 0.30 -3.78
C ALA A 97 8.21 0.66 -2.38
N TYR A 98 7.34 0.61 -1.39
CA TYR A 98 7.70 0.87 -0.01
C TYR A 98 8.72 -0.16 0.50
N ALA A 99 8.45 -1.44 0.25
CA ALA A 99 9.31 -2.53 0.72
C ALA A 99 10.70 -2.45 0.09
N VAL A 100 10.78 -2.14 -1.19
CA VAL A 100 12.06 -1.97 -1.89
C VAL A 100 12.83 -0.79 -1.31
N TRP A 101 12.16 0.33 -1.07
CA TRP A 101 12.79 1.50 -0.49
C TRP A 101 13.36 1.18 0.90
N GLN A 102 12.60 0.50 1.75
CA GLN A 102 13.07 0.08 3.07
C GLN A 102 14.28 -0.85 2.96
N ALA A 103 14.24 -1.80 2.03
CA ALA A 103 15.35 -2.70 1.79
C ALA A 103 16.60 -1.94 1.31
N GLN A 104 16.42 -0.94 0.47
CA GLN A 104 17.54 -0.11 0.00
C GLN A 104 18.19 0.66 1.13
N LEU A 105 17.41 1.17 2.08
CA LEU A 105 17.96 1.83 3.26
C LEU A 105 18.79 0.85 4.10
N ARG A 106 18.29 -0.36 4.31
CA ARG A 106 19.04 -1.39 5.04
C ARG A 106 20.32 -1.80 4.29
N PHE A 107 20.22 -1.89 2.97
CA PHE A 107 21.35 -2.26 2.13
C PHE A 107 22.45 -1.19 2.17
N LYS A 108 22.06 0.09 2.21
CA LYS A 108 23.03 1.19 2.37
C LYS A 108 23.76 1.10 3.71
N ALA A 109 23.02 0.83 4.78
CA ALA A 109 23.60 0.72 6.12
C ALA A 109 24.47 -0.52 6.27
N LYS A 110 24.06 -1.63 5.67
CA LYS A 110 24.76 -2.92 5.73
C LYS A 110 24.67 -3.58 4.36
N PRO A 111 25.65 -3.34 3.47
CA PRO A 111 25.60 -3.88 2.11
C PRO A 111 25.53 -5.40 2.09
N MET A 112 24.74 -5.93 1.16
CA MET A 112 24.65 -7.36 0.93
C MET A 112 25.84 -7.84 0.13
N ARG A 113 26.25 -9.10 0.37
CA ARG A 113 27.32 -9.73 -0.40
C ARG A 113 26.70 -10.38 -1.63
N VAL A 114 26.72 -9.66 -2.72
CA VAL A 114 26.24 -10.17 -4.01
C VAL A 114 27.34 -9.95 -5.03
N HIS A 115 27.68 -11.01 -5.73
CA HIS A 115 28.60 -10.91 -6.86
C HIS A 115 27.81 -10.80 -8.14
N PRO A 116 28.08 -9.82 -8.99
CA PRO A 116 27.38 -9.71 -10.27
C PRO A 116 27.54 -10.96 -11.10
N ALA A 117 26.47 -11.34 -11.77
CA ALA A 117 26.52 -12.47 -12.70
C ALA A 117 27.44 -12.15 -13.87
N PRO A 118 28.08 -13.16 -14.50
CA PRO A 118 28.84 -12.93 -15.71
C PRO A 118 27.93 -12.44 -16.84
N ALA A 119 28.52 -11.78 -17.83
CA ALA A 119 27.77 -11.30 -18.97
C ALA A 119 27.00 -12.45 -19.63
N MET A 120 25.74 -12.21 -19.93
CA MET A 120 24.93 -13.24 -20.60
C MET A 120 25.34 -13.38 -22.06
N ALA A 121 25.44 -14.63 -22.52
CA ALA A 121 25.60 -14.88 -23.93
C ALA A 121 24.30 -14.49 -24.65
N VAL A 122 24.41 -13.79 -25.77
CA VAL A 122 23.26 -13.32 -26.55
C VAL A 122 22.91 -14.30 -27.64
#